data_ae3b123f03e71e575a6bcf350042902e
#
_entry.id   ae3b123f03e71e575a6bcf350042902e
#
_cell.length_a   1.000
_cell.length_b   1.000
_cell.length_c   1.000
_cell.angle_alpha   90.00
_cell.angle_beta   90.00
_cell.angle_gamma   90.00
#
_symmetry.space_group_name_H-M   'P 1'
#
loop_
_entity.id
_entity.type
_entity.pdbx_description
1 polymer ?
#
loop_
_entity_poly.entity_id
_entity_poly.type
_entity_poly.pdbx_seq_one_letter_code
_entity_poly.pdbx_strand_id
1 'polypeptide(L)'
;MRLYSASSEETLRARKLIADWASEGILTKEQHQRLEQETVSELRTTNIFLRLVLLLFTLISVCAGALLFTDVFLRPTSIRIDGVLLLLFAVISYVAAELAVSQGRLYRHGIEEALAVGAVGFFCLGMQMAFFSGASDAAHSVVPAAGAVLSLWIWHRFGLWYAFPAAMIFAVFLSGYWTSSDAAQRALVAVFYVLGLICVAALRIRHRFDYLEDEYSLAEALLWLGIYLAINLVLSPSSVPTGLRDWVGSAGAASDYARSFYWTTWVLIWVLPPVVLVRGVRLKDRFVIAVGAIAAVLTFVSNKPYLGWPRHTWDPMLLGILLTGLALFIRRWLARGPGGVRGGFTAVRLSGKDKEWMNATSAVLGLVTPQSITPSPQTTSGDVRFGGGASGGGGAGGDF
;
A
#
# COMPACT_ATOMS: atom_id res chain seq x y z
N MET A 1 0.69 21.95 -6.01
CA MET A 1 0.10 22.48 -4.78
C MET A 1 -0.99 21.53 -4.34
N ARG A 2 -0.97 21.05 -3.07
CA ARG A 2 -2.00 20.16 -2.55
C ARG A 2 -3.36 20.82 -2.56
N LEU A 3 -4.41 20.01 -2.70
CA LEU A 3 -5.79 20.48 -2.71
C LEU A 3 -6.26 20.83 -1.29
N TYR A 4 -5.80 20.07 -0.29
CA TYR A 4 -6.08 20.33 1.12
C TYR A 4 -5.17 21.43 1.68
N SER A 5 -5.72 22.29 2.53
CA SER A 5 -4.89 23.25 3.26
C SER A 5 -4.01 22.54 4.29
N ALA A 6 -2.74 22.97 4.41
CA ALA A 6 -1.81 22.38 5.36
C ALA A 6 -2.36 22.44 6.80
N SER A 7 -2.93 23.59 7.18
CA SER A 7 -3.53 23.79 8.50
C SER A 7 -4.66 22.81 8.80
N SER A 8 -5.54 22.54 7.83
CA SER A 8 -6.66 21.58 8.04
C SER A 8 -6.16 20.15 8.18
N GLU A 9 -5.13 19.74 7.43
CA GLU A 9 -4.52 18.41 7.57
C GLU A 9 -3.78 18.26 8.91
N GLU A 10 -3.05 19.29 9.35
CA GLU A 10 -2.37 19.33 10.65
C GLU A 10 -3.38 19.25 11.81
N THR A 11 -4.48 20.00 11.72
CA THR A 11 -5.56 19.94 12.72
C THR A 11 -6.16 18.53 12.83
N LEU A 12 -6.42 17.85 11.71
CA LEU A 12 -6.91 16.47 11.74
C LEU A 12 -5.90 15.50 12.37
N ARG A 13 -4.61 15.69 12.09
CA ARG A 13 -3.54 14.87 12.71
C ARG A 13 -3.43 15.13 14.20
N ALA A 14 -3.48 16.39 14.63
CA ALA A 14 -3.50 16.77 16.03
C ALA A 14 -4.71 16.14 16.76
N ARG A 15 -5.90 16.23 16.18
CA ARG A 15 -7.12 15.62 16.73
C ARG A 15 -6.98 14.10 16.90
N LYS A 16 -6.37 13.43 15.92
CA LYS A 16 -6.12 11.99 16.02
C LYS A 16 -5.13 11.65 17.13
N LEU A 17 -4.04 12.44 17.27
CA LEU A 17 -3.08 12.28 18.37
C LEU A 17 -3.72 12.51 19.73
N ILE A 18 -4.56 13.54 19.87
CA ILE A 18 -5.31 13.84 21.10
C ILE A 18 -6.21 12.67 21.48
N ALA A 19 -6.93 12.09 20.50
CA ALA A 19 -7.78 10.92 20.74
C ALA A 19 -6.95 9.68 21.15
N ASP A 20 -5.79 9.44 20.51
CA ASP A 20 -4.86 8.37 20.88
C ASP A 20 -4.36 8.57 22.34
N TRP A 21 -3.93 9.78 22.72
CA TRP A 21 -3.46 10.10 24.08
C TRP A 21 -4.56 9.99 25.13
N ALA A 22 -5.78 10.38 24.78
CA ALA A 22 -6.93 10.21 25.68
C ALA A 22 -7.24 8.71 25.91
N SER A 23 -7.15 7.88 24.86
CA SER A 23 -7.37 6.43 24.96
C SER A 23 -6.29 5.72 25.79
N GLU A 24 -5.08 6.27 25.82
CA GLU A 24 -3.94 5.79 26.63
C GLU A 24 -3.95 6.32 28.08
N GLY A 25 -4.91 7.20 28.42
CA GLY A 25 -5.00 7.78 29.75
C GLY A 25 -3.93 8.85 30.05
N ILE A 26 -3.24 9.35 29.03
CA ILE A 26 -2.23 10.42 29.15
C ILE A 26 -2.93 11.76 29.40
N LEU A 27 -4.12 11.96 28.81
CA LEU A 27 -4.93 13.15 28.99
C LEU A 27 -6.08 12.92 29.96
N THR A 28 -6.35 13.90 30.83
CA THR A 28 -7.59 13.91 31.62
C THR A 28 -8.79 14.19 30.71
N LYS A 29 -9.99 13.80 31.16
CA LYS A 29 -11.23 14.07 30.38
C LYS A 29 -11.44 15.56 30.08
N GLU A 30 -11.09 16.43 31.04
CA GLU A 30 -11.20 17.88 30.88
C GLU A 30 -10.19 18.42 29.87
N GLN A 31 -8.95 17.93 29.88
CA GLN A 31 -7.93 18.29 28.92
C GLN A 31 -8.32 17.82 27.51
N HIS A 32 -8.83 16.59 27.38
CA HIS A 32 -9.32 16.06 26.11
C HIS A 32 -10.43 16.94 25.52
N GLN A 33 -11.46 17.30 26.32
CA GLN A 33 -12.56 18.14 25.86
C GLN A 33 -12.09 19.54 25.40
N ARG A 34 -11.19 20.18 26.14
CA ARG A 34 -10.61 21.47 25.76
C ARG A 34 -9.85 21.39 24.43
N LEU A 35 -8.95 20.41 24.30
CA LEU A 35 -8.17 20.23 23.07
C LEU A 35 -9.05 19.87 21.89
N GLU A 36 -10.14 19.11 22.09
CA GLU A 36 -11.09 18.77 21.04
C GLU A 36 -11.87 20.01 20.56
N GLN A 37 -12.21 20.94 21.46
CA GLN A 37 -12.85 22.23 21.11
C GLN A 37 -11.91 23.17 20.38
N GLU A 38 -10.61 23.17 20.72
CA GLU A 38 -9.60 24.00 20.06
C GLU A 38 -9.19 23.46 18.68
N THR A 39 -9.32 22.13 18.46
CA THR A 39 -8.94 21.44 17.22
C THR A 39 -10.13 21.13 16.31
N VAL A 40 -11.01 22.11 16.08
CA VAL A 40 -12.13 21.93 15.14
C VAL A 40 -11.62 21.88 13.71
N SER A 41 -11.87 20.77 13.01
CA SER A 41 -11.56 20.62 11.61
C SER A 41 -12.81 20.75 10.77
N GLU A 42 -12.74 21.52 9.69
CA GLU A 42 -13.83 21.65 8.72
C GLU A 42 -13.91 20.46 7.76
N LEU A 43 -12.89 19.59 7.74
CA LEU A 43 -12.82 18.43 6.85
C LEU A 43 -13.69 17.29 7.38
N ARG A 44 -14.50 16.72 6.50
CA ARG A 44 -15.36 15.57 6.81
C ARG A 44 -14.60 14.28 6.60
N THR A 45 -14.45 13.49 7.66
CA THR A 45 -13.83 12.17 7.62
C THR A 45 -14.85 11.08 7.91
N THR A 46 -14.66 9.90 7.36
CA THR A 46 -15.49 8.72 7.64
C THR A 46 -14.66 7.60 8.25
N ASN A 47 -15.33 6.60 8.85
CA ASN A 47 -14.67 5.39 9.28
C ASN A 47 -14.22 4.56 8.05
N ILE A 48 -13.26 3.66 8.26
CA ILE A 48 -12.63 2.90 7.17
C ILE A 48 -13.62 1.99 6.42
N PHE A 49 -14.62 1.44 7.12
CA PHE A 49 -15.65 0.59 6.52
C PHE A 49 -16.54 1.41 5.56
N LEU A 50 -17.10 2.51 6.03
CA LEU A 50 -17.95 3.37 5.20
C LEU A 50 -17.17 3.97 4.03
N ARG A 51 -15.91 4.36 4.24
CA ARG A 51 -15.00 4.81 3.18
C ARG A 51 -14.85 3.76 2.08
N LEU A 52 -14.63 2.48 2.43
CA LEU A 52 -14.50 1.39 1.46
C LEU A 52 -15.79 1.16 0.70
N VAL A 53 -16.94 1.14 1.39
CA VAL A 53 -18.26 1.01 0.77
C VAL A 53 -18.53 2.14 -0.21
N LEU A 54 -18.29 3.38 0.20
CA LEU A 54 -18.47 4.57 -0.66
C LEU A 54 -17.53 4.55 -1.86
N LEU A 55 -16.27 4.14 -1.67
CA LEU A 55 -15.31 3.98 -2.77
C LEU A 55 -15.81 2.98 -3.81
N LEU A 56 -16.19 1.77 -3.38
CA LEU A 56 -16.66 0.72 -4.28
C LEU A 56 -17.97 1.12 -4.97
N PHE A 57 -18.94 1.64 -4.21
CA PHE A 57 -20.22 2.08 -4.75
C PHE A 57 -20.04 3.19 -5.79
N THR A 58 -19.24 4.20 -5.48
CA THR A 58 -18.98 5.31 -6.41
C THR A 58 -18.25 4.83 -7.66
N LEU A 59 -17.24 3.97 -7.50
CA LEU A 59 -16.50 3.42 -8.64
C LEU A 59 -17.42 2.63 -9.57
N ILE A 60 -18.24 1.73 -9.02
CA ILE A 60 -19.23 0.95 -9.78
C ILE A 60 -20.22 1.87 -10.46
N SER A 61 -20.76 2.87 -9.75
CA SER A 61 -21.73 3.81 -10.28
C SER A 61 -21.18 4.65 -11.44
N VAL A 62 -19.94 5.13 -11.31
CA VAL A 62 -19.27 5.92 -12.36
C VAL A 62 -18.98 5.06 -13.58
N CYS A 63 -18.47 3.84 -13.39
CA CYS A 63 -18.23 2.90 -14.49
C CYS A 63 -19.55 2.50 -15.19
N ALA A 64 -20.58 2.15 -14.42
CA ALA A 64 -21.89 1.80 -14.96
C ALA A 64 -22.56 2.98 -15.69
N GLY A 65 -22.45 4.19 -15.13
CA GLY A 65 -22.95 5.43 -15.75
C GLY A 65 -22.25 5.72 -17.07
N ALA A 66 -20.92 5.57 -17.13
CA ALA A 66 -20.15 5.75 -18.36
C ALA A 66 -20.55 4.74 -19.44
N LEU A 67 -20.68 3.44 -19.08
CA LEU A 67 -21.09 2.38 -19.99
C LEU A 67 -22.53 2.60 -20.49
N LEU A 68 -23.45 2.91 -19.60
CA LEU A 68 -24.84 3.16 -19.96
C LEU A 68 -24.97 4.37 -20.87
N PHE A 69 -24.24 5.44 -20.59
CA PHE A 69 -24.27 6.65 -21.42
C PHE A 69 -23.74 6.37 -22.83
N THR A 70 -22.65 5.62 -22.97
CA THR A 70 -22.09 5.25 -24.28
C THR A 70 -23.05 4.35 -25.03
N ASP A 71 -23.63 3.33 -24.41
CA ASP A 71 -24.49 2.35 -25.10
C ASP A 71 -25.86 2.95 -25.51
N VAL A 72 -26.51 3.70 -24.60
CA VAL A 72 -27.87 4.21 -24.84
C VAL A 72 -27.90 5.45 -25.70
N PHE A 73 -27.00 6.42 -25.47
CA PHE A 73 -27.09 7.74 -26.12
C PHE A 73 -26.25 7.87 -27.37
N LEU A 74 -25.13 7.19 -27.45
CA LEU A 74 -24.16 7.45 -28.50
C LEU A 74 -24.05 6.30 -29.50
N ARG A 75 -24.38 5.05 -29.11
CA ARG A 75 -24.25 3.85 -29.97
C ARG A 75 -23.00 3.93 -30.86
N PRO A 76 -21.83 4.03 -30.26
CA PRO A 76 -20.61 4.36 -30.98
C PRO A 76 -20.36 3.34 -32.10
N THR A 77 -20.00 3.83 -33.25
CA THR A 77 -19.74 3.02 -34.46
C THR A 77 -18.28 2.64 -34.58
N SER A 78 -17.41 3.22 -33.73
CA SER A 78 -15.99 2.94 -33.78
C SER A 78 -15.33 3.01 -32.42
N ILE A 79 -14.35 2.15 -32.19
CA ILE A 79 -13.54 2.07 -30.98
C ILE A 79 -12.85 3.41 -30.62
N ARG A 80 -12.54 4.24 -31.62
CA ARG A 80 -11.93 5.56 -31.40
C ARG A 80 -12.89 6.54 -30.75
N ILE A 81 -14.15 6.52 -31.14
CA ILE A 81 -15.19 7.37 -30.53
C ILE A 81 -15.37 6.97 -29.07
N ASP A 82 -15.43 5.67 -28.75
CA ASP A 82 -15.50 5.17 -27.38
C ASP A 82 -14.29 5.65 -26.58
N GLY A 83 -13.09 5.61 -27.16
CA GLY A 83 -11.89 6.12 -26.53
C GLY A 83 -11.97 7.62 -26.18
N VAL A 84 -12.45 8.46 -27.11
CA VAL A 84 -12.63 9.90 -26.87
C VAL A 84 -13.66 10.16 -25.76
N LEU A 85 -14.73 9.37 -25.72
CA LEU A 85 -15.73 9.48 -24.65
C LEU A 85 -15.15 9.10 -23.29
N LEU A 86 -14.35 8.06 -23.21
CA LEU A 86 -13.65 7.70 -21.98
C LEU A 86 -12.70 8.81 -21.51
N LEU A 87 -12.01 9.50 -22.44
CA LEU A 87 -11.19 10.67 -22.10
C LEU A 87 -12.04 11.80 -21.52
N LEU A 88 -13.24 12.03 -22.06
CA LEU A 88 -14.18 13.00 -21.51
C LEU A 88 -14.61 12.60 -20.09
N PHE A 89 -14.96 11.32 -19.88
CA PHE A 89 -15.29 10.80 -18.53
C PHE A 89 -14.10 10.91 -17.58
N ALA A 90 -12.87 10.74 -18.03
CA ALA A 90 -11.68 10.97 -17.21
C ALA A 90 -11.61 12.41 -16.70
N VAL A 91 -11.81 13.39 -17.59
CA VAL A 91 -11.84 14.81 -17.20
C VAL A 91 -13.00 15.12 -16.25
N ILE A 92 -14.20 14.62 -16.55
CA ILE A 92 -15.38 14.82 -15.67
C ILE A 92 -15.11 14.22 -14.29
N SER A 93 -14.58 12.99 -14.22
CA SER A 93 -14.24 12.32 -12.94
C SER A 93 -13.19 13.09 -12.16
N TYR A 94 -12.15 13.60 -12.81
CA TYR A 94 -11.12 14.41 -12.17
C TYR A 94 -11.68 15.72 -11.61
N VAL A 95 -12.47 16.45 -12.40
CA VAL A 95 -13.11 17.70 -11.98
C VAL A 95 -14.10 17.43 -10.84
N ALA A 96 -14.89 16.36 -10.93
CA ALA A 96 -15.80 15.97 -9.85
C ALA A 96 -15.04 15.62 -8.55
N ALA A 97 -13.87 14.97 -8.64
CA ALA A 97 -13.01 14.72 -7.47
C ALA A 97 -12.50 16.04 -6.85
N GLU A 98 -12.07 17.01 -7.66
CA GLU A 98 -11.65 18.32 -7.16
C GLU A 98 -12.81 19.10 -6.51
N LEU A 99 -13.99 19.05 -7.09
CA LEU A 99 -15.18 19.69 -6.52
C LEU A 99 -15.64 19.03 -5.22
N ALA A 100 -15.57 17.69 -5.14
CA ALA A 100 -15.90 16.93 -3.94
C ALA A 100 -15.00 17.32 -2.76
N VAL A 101 -13.72 17.57 -3.02
CA VAL A 101 -12.77 18.04 -1.99
C VAL A 101 -12.95 19.53 -1.70
N SER A 102 -13.00 20.38 -2.73
CA SER A 102 -12.98 21.85 -2.53
C SER A 102 -14.30 22.40 -1.97
N GLN A 103 -15.43 21.89 -2.45
CA GLN A 103 -16.77 22.33 -2.01
C GLN A 103 -17.35 21.43 -0.94
N GLY A 104 -17.21 20.09 -1.13
CA GLY A 104 -17.74 19.09 -0.19
C GLY A 104 -16.90 18.94 1.07
N ARG A 105 -15.66 19.48 1.10
CA ARG A 105 -14.68 19.35 2.20
C ARG A 105 -14.43 17.89 2.60
N LEU A 106 -14.54 16.98 1.61
CA LEU A 106 -14.33 15.55 1.83
C LEU A 106 -12.85 15.27 1.99
N TYR A 107 -12.49 14.50 3.03
CA TYR A 107 -11.12 14.07 3.27
C TYR A 107 -11.08 12.58 3.54
N ARG A 108 -10.53 11.80 2.60
CA ARG A 108 -10.47 10.34 2.67
C ARG A 108 -11.85 9.73 2.94
N HIS A 109 -12.86 10.23 2.23
CA HIS A 109 -14.26 9.82 2.38
C HIS A 109 -14.61 8.60 1.50
N GLY A 110 -13.81 8.33 0.44
CA GLY A 110 -14.00 7.25 -0.52
C GLY A 110 -14.57 7.70 -1.86
N ILE A 111 -15.45 8.71 -1.90
CA ILE A 111 -16.05 9.24 -3.12
C ILE A 111 -15.00 9.91 -4.01
N GLU A 112 -14.27 10.87 -3.46
CA GLU A 112 -13.18 11.57 -4.16
C GLU A 112 -12.07 10.61 -4.59
N GLU A 113 -11.85 9.58 -3.81
CA GLU A 113 -10.88 8.54 -4.11
C GLU A 113 -11.30 7.72 -5.33
N ALA A 114 -12.57 7.27 -5.37
CA ALA A 114 -13.12 6.52 -6.48
C ALA A 114 -13.11 7.33 -7.77
N LEU A 115 -13.45 8.63 -7.69
CA LEU A 115 -13.41 9.54 -8.82
C LEU A 115 -11.99 9.76 -9.34
N ALA A 116 -11.01 9.91 -8.45
CA ALA A 116 -9.60 10.05 -8.82
C ALA A 116 -9.05 8.77 -9.48
N VAL A 117 -9.37 7.58 -8.93
CA VAL A 117 -9.00 6.29 -9.54
C VAL A 117 -9.70 6.10 -10.87
N GLY A 118 -11.00 6.42 -10.95
CA GLY A 118 -11.78 6.38 -12.18
C GLY A 118 -11.18 7.28 -13.27
N ALA A 119 -10.73 8.49 -12.91
CA ALA A 119 -10.07 9.41 -13.84
C ALA A 119 -8.81 8.78 -14.46
N VAL A 120 -7.94 8.12 -13.67
CA VAL A 120 -6.75 7.41 -14.22
C VAL A 120 -7.17 6.26 -15.12
N GLY A 121 -8.13 5.43 -14.68
CA GLY A 121 -8.61 4.28 -15.44
C GLY A 121 -9.22 4.69 -16.78
N PHE A 122 -10.14 5.63 -16.78
CA PHE A 122 -10.76 6.14 -18.00
C PHE A 122 -9.75 6.84 -18.92
N PHE A 123 -8.79 7.56 -18.35
CA PHE A 123 -7.74 8.20 -19.13
C PHE A 123 -6.87 7.17 -19.87
N CYS A 124 -6.38 6.15 -19.17
CA CYS A 124 -5.53 5.12 -19.77
C CYS A 124 -6.29 4.31 -20.81
N LEU A 125 -7.53 3.87 -20.51
CA LEU A 125 -8.36 3.14 -21.46
C LEU A 125 -8.74 4.01 -22.65
N GLY A 126 -9.13 5.25 -22.41
CA GLY A 126 -9.49 6.21 -23.45
C GLY A 126 -8.33 6.50 -24.41
N MET A 127 -7.13 6.73 -23.88
CA MET A 127 -5.91 6.91 -24.65
C MET A 127 -5.62 5.69 -25.53
N GLN A 128 -5.69 4.49 -24.93
CA GLN A 128 -5.47 3.24 -25.64
C GLN A 128 -6.43 3.07 -26.81
N MET A 129 -7.73 3.30 -26.60
CA MET A 129 -8.77 3.11 -27.61
C MET A 129 -8.79 4.22 -28.65
N ALA A 130 -8.60 5.49 -28.26
CA ALA A 130 -8.70 6.62 -29.18
C ALA A 130 -7.51 6.74 -30.12
N PHE A 131 -6.27 6.54 -29.60
CA PHE A 131 -5.06 6.90 -30.35
C PHE A 131 -4.17 5.71 -30.68
N PHE A 132 -4.21 4.63 -29.89
CA PHE A 132 -3.26 3.53 -30.00
C PHE A 132 -3.90 2.21 -30.45
N SER A 133 -5.19 2.15 -30.75
CA SER A 133 -5.82 0.96 -31.33
C SER A 133 -5.20 0.65 -32.68
N GLY A 134 -4.41 -0.45 -32.77
CA GLY A 134 -3.67 -0.85 -33.98
C GLY A 134 -2.31 -0.17 -34.18
N ALA A 135 -1.80 0.54 -33.15
CA ALA A 135 -0.47 1.14 -33.20
C ALA A 135 0.64 0.09 -32.94
N SER A 136 1.90 0.48 -33.15
CA SER A 136 3.06 -0.35 -32.79
C SER A 136 3.26 -0.42 -31.27
N ASP A 137 3.95 -1.46 -30.78
CA ASP A 137 4.26 -1.64 -29.35
C ASP A 137 4.97 -0.42 -28.77
N ALA A 138 5.88 0.20 -29.51
CA ALA A 138 6.57 1.41 -29.06
C ALA A 138 5.60 2.58 -28.81
N ALA A 139 4.55 2.73 -29.63
CA ALA A 139 3.52 3.75 -29.42
C ALA A 139 2.63 3.44 -28.23
N HIS A 140 2.35 2.16 -27.96
CA HIS A 140 1.59 1.74 -26.77
C HIS A 140 2.27 2.13 -25.45
N SER A 141 3.60 2.32 -25.43
CA SER A 141 4.35 2.74 -24.24
C SER A 141 3.95 4.12 -23.70
N VAL A 142 3.33 4.96 -24.53
CA VAL A 142 2.83 6.29 -24.11
C VAL A 142 1.73 6.17 -23.06
N VAL A 143 0.88 5.16 -23.14
CA VAL A 143 -0.24 4.98 -22.19
C VAL A 143 0.24 4.73 -20.77
N PRO A 144 1.10 3.74 -20.48
CA PRO A 144 1.61 3.55 -19.11
C PRO A 144 2.50 4.71 -18.67
N ALA A 145 3.24 5.38 -19.55
CA ALA A 145 3.98 6.57 -19.19
C ALA A 145 3.06 7.69 -18.69
N ALA A 146 1.99 7.98 -19.44
CA ALA A 146 0.98 8.97 -19.06
C ALA A 146 0.22 8.55 -17.80
N GLY A 147 -0.11 7.25 -17.65
CA GLY A 147 -0.73 6.69 -16.45
C GLY A 147 0.15 6.87 -15.20
N ALA A 148 1.46 6.65 -15.34
CA ALA A 148 2.42 6.87 -14.24
C ALA A 148 2.46 8.35 -13.83
N VAL A 149 2.54 9.26 -14.80
CA VAL A 149 2.57 10.71 -14.53
C VAL A 149 1.26 11.17 -13.87
N LEU A 150 0.11 10.72 -14.38
CA LEU A 150 -1.20 11.07 -13.80
C LEU A 150 -1.37 10.50 -12.40
N SER A 151 -0.91 9.27 -12.15
CA SER A 151 -0.95 8.67 -10.82
C SER A 151 -0.06 9.43 -9.82
N LEU A 152 1.16 9.85 -10.22
CA LEU A 152 2.03 10.70 -9.41
C LEU A 152 1.40 12.08 -9.15
N TRP A 153 0.70 12.63 -10.15
CA TRP A 153 -0.04 13.88 -9.99
C TRP A 153 -1.16 13.73 -8.95
N ILE A 154 -1.94 12.67 -9.02
CA ILE A 154 -3.00 12.38 -8.05
C ILE A 154 -2.42 12.16 -6.64
N TRP A 155 -1.32 11.42 -6.52
CA TRP A 155 -0.63 11.28 -5.25
C TRP A 155 -0.21 12.65 -4.66
N HIS A 156 0.40 13.49 -5.48
CA HIS A 156 0.83 14.82 -5.05
C HIS A 156 -0.35 15.76 -4.75
N ARG A 157 -1.40 15.72 -5.55
CA ARG A 157 -2.55 16.64 -5.48
C ARG A 157 -3.52 16.31 -4.35
N PHE A 158 -3.90 15.03 -4.25
CA PHE A 158 -4.89 14.53 -3.30
C PHE A 158 -4.30 13.81 -2.09
N GLY A 159 -3.01 13.50 -2.07
CA GLY A 159 -2.37 12.77 -0.97
C GLY A 159 -2.84 11.31 -0.85
N LEU A 160 -3.27 10.69 -1.95
CA LEU A 160 -3.74 9.30 -1.97
C LEU A 160 -2.54 8.36 -2.04
N TRP A 161 -2.22 7.71 -0.93
CA TRP A 161 -1.02 6.88 -0.81
C TRP A 161 -0.92 5.76 -1.85
N TYR A 162 -2.04 5.17 -2.25
CA TYR A 162 -2.10 4.08 -3.22
C TYR A 162 -1.89 4.53 -4.68
N ALA A 163 -2.00 5.83 -4.97
CA ALA A 163 -1.69 6.35 -6.30
C ALA A 163 -0.19 6.26 -6.60
N PHE A 164 0.67 6.28 -5.56
CA PHE A 164 2.10 6.08 -5.73
C PHE A 164 2.46 4.64 -6.18
N PRO A 165 2.00 3.55 -5.51
CA PRO A 165 2.14 2.20 -6.03
C PRO A 165 1.54 2.01 -7.43
N ALA A 166 0.42 2.68 -7.76
CA ALA A 166 -0.13 2.62 -9.12
C ALA A 166 0.86 3.17 -10.16
N ALA A 167 1.52 4.30 -9.87
CA ALA A 167 2.58 4.82 -10.73
C ALA A 167 3.76 3.83 -10.88
N MET A 168 4.13 3.15 -9.80
CA MET A 168 5.16 2.09 -9.83
C MET A 168 4.75 0.92 -10.74
N ILE A 169 3.49 0.50 -10.69
CA ILE A 169 2.95 -0.56 -11.56
C ILE A 169 2.99 -0.10 -13.03
N PHE A 170 2.60 1.13 -13.33
CA PHE A 170 2.72 1.67 -14.68
C PHE A 170 4.16 1.71 -15.20
N ALA A 171 5.15 1.96 -14.34
CA ALA A 171 6.57 1.89 -14.70
C ALA A 171 7.01 0.47 -15.09
N VAL A 172 6.43 -0.57 -14.45
CA VAL A 172 6.66 -1.97 -14.85
C VAL A 172 6.08 -2.22 -16.24
N PHE A 173 4.84 -1.81 -16.51
CA PHE A 173 4.24 -1.95 -17.83
C PHE A 173 5.03 -1.19 -18.91
N LEU A 174 5.50 0.02 -18.59
CA LEU A 174 6.32 0.83 -19.51
C LEU A 174 7.59 0.09 -19.93
N SER A 175 8.28 -0.56 -19.00
CA SER A 175 9.49 -1.33 -19.32
C SER A 175 9.21 -2.52 -20.25
N GLY A 176 8.02 -3.14 -20.13
CA GLY A 176 7.58 -4.24 -20.99
C GLY A 176 7.41 -3.87 -22.45
N TYR A 177 7.02 -2.63 -22.75
CA TYR A 177 6.92 -2.14 -24.14
C TYR A 177 8.26 -1.76 -24.74
N TRP A 178 9.27 -1.47 -23.93
CA TRP A 178 10.58 -1.02 -24.46
C TRP A 178 11.54 -2.16 -24.74
N THR A 179 11.35 -3.31 -24.11
CA THR A 179 12.21 -4.46 -24.33
C THR A 179 11.46 -5.77 -24.08
N SER A 180 11.77 -6.77 -24.91
CA SER A 180 11.26 -8.14 -24.76
C SER A 180 12.14 -9.01 -23.83
N SER A 181 13.32 -8.52 -23.46
CA SER A 181 14.22 -9.26 -22.56
C SER A 181 13.84 -9.03 -21.10
N ASP A 182 13.47 -10.09 -20.40
CA ASP A 182 13.14 -10.03 -18.96
C ASP A 182 14.24 -9.38 -18.11
N ALA A 183 15.50 -9.67 -18.40
CA ALA A 183 16.63 -9.07 -17.69
C ALA A 183 16.68 -7.56 -17.88
N ALA A 184 16.45 -7.08 -19.13
CA ALA A 184 16.45 -5.67 -19.42
C ALA A 184 15.21 -4.97 -18.84
N GLN A 185 14.02 -5.61 -18.85
CA GLN A 185 12.82 -5.07 -18.18
C GLN A 185 13.07 -4.85 -16.70
N ARG A 186 13.62 -5.86 -15.99
CA ARG A 186 13.94 -5.78 -14.57
C ARG A 186 14.97 -4.68 -14.27
N ALA A 187 16.02 -4.58 -15.09
CA ALA A 187 17.01 -3.53 -14.96
C ALA A 187 16.39 -2.14 -15.15
N LEU A 188 15.52 -1.94 -16.14
CA LEU A 188 14.82 -0.69 -16.38
C LEU A 188 13.89 -0.33 -15.22
N VAL A 189 13.11 -1.28 -14.70
CA VAL A 189 12.26 -1.07 -13.52
C VAL A 189 13.11 -0.66 -12.32
N ALA A 190 14.21 -1.36 -12.06
CA ALA A 190 15.12 -1.00 -10.97
C ALA A 190 15.69 0.41 -11.15
N VAL A 191 16.05 0.82 -12.37
CA VAL A 191 16.52 2.18 -12.68
C VAL A 191 15.42 3.21 -12.42
N PHE A 192 14.18 2.99 -12.88
CA PHE A 192 13.06 3.90 -12.60
C PHE A 192 12.82 4.06 -11.11
N TYR A 193 12.88 2.97 -10.35
CA TYR A 193 12.67 3.04 -8.91
C TYR A 193 13.84 3.69 -8.17
N VAL A 194 15.08 3.52 -8.63
CA VAL A 194 16.24 4.23 -8.09
C VAL A 194 16.14 5.75 -8.37
N LEU A 195 15.73 6.15 -9.58
CA LEU A 195 15.48 7.55 -9.90
C LEU A 195 14.34 8.12 -9.04
N GLY A 196 13.25 7.38 -8.88
CA GLY A 196 12.15 7.72 -7.98
C GLY A 196 12.63 7.87 -6.54
N LEU A 197 13.48 6.96 -6.07
CA LEU A 197 14.07 6.99 -4.73
C LEU A 197 14.92 8.27 -4.51
N ILE A 198 15.73 8.66 -5.48
CA ILE A 198 16.51 9.90 -5.42
C ILE A 198 15.58 11.11 -5.33
N CYS A 199 14.54 11.16 -6.16
CA CYS A 199 13.54 12.25 -6.14
C CYS A 199 12.79 12.31 -4.80
N VAL A 200 12.28 11.17 -4.32
CA VAL A 200 11.54 11.10 -3.05
C VAL A 200 12.45 11.44 -1.87
N ALA A 201 13.69 10.96 -1.86
CA ALA A 201 14.65 11.30 -0.81
C ALA A 201 14.98 12.82 -0.80
N ALA A 202 15.12 13.44 -1.96
CA ALA A 202 15.33 14.89 -2.06
C ALA A 202 14.11 15.69 -1.57
N LEU A 203 12.87 15.25 -1.91
CA LEU A 203 11.64 15.85 -1.41
C LEU A 203 11.49 15.66 0.10
N ARG A 204 11.81 14.48 0.62
CA ARG A 204 11.77 14.18 2.05
C ARG A 204 12.71 15.08 2.86
N ILE A 205 13.90 15.38 2.36
CA ILE A 205 14.84 16.30 3.03
C ILE A 205 14.21 17.69 3.17
N ARG A 206 13.47 18.16 2.15
CA ARG A 206 12.78 19.46 2.19
C ARG A 206 11.63 19.50 3.19
N HIS A 207 10.96 18.36 3.41
CA HIS A 207 9.76 18.23 4.25
C HIS A 207 10.03 17.46 5.56
N ARG A 208 11.28 17.47 6.04
CA ARG A 208 11.72 16.63 7.19
C ARG A 208 10.98 16.93 8.50
N PHE A 209 10.47 18.14 8.66
CA PHE A 209 9.76 18.56 9.87
C PHE A 209 8.31 18.96 9.58
N ASP A 210 7.84 18.58 8.42
CA ASP A 210 6.50 18.90 7.94
C ASP A 210 5.59 17.66 8.08
N TYR A 211 4.28 17.91 8.10
CA TYR A 211 3.25 16.86 8.17
C TYR A 211 3.28 15.87 6.99
N LEU A 212 4.03 16.19 5.93
CA LEU A 212 4.21 15.35 4.74
C LEU A 212 5.30 14.29 4.91
N GLU A 213 6.10 14.32 5.96
CA GLU A 213 7.23 13.40 6.15
C GLU A 213 6.81 11.93 6.09
N ASP A 214 5.68 11.59 6.70
CA ASP A 214 5.16 10.21 6.72
C ASP A 214 4.80 9.67 5.33
N GLU A 215 4.32 10.51 4.43
CA GLU A 215 3.94 10.11 3.07
C GLU A 215 5.16 9.88 2.18
N TYR A 216 6.15 10.75 2.28
CA TYR A 216 7.44 10.56 1.60
C TYR A 216 8.21 9.37 2.17
N SER A 217 8.10 9.12 3.47
CA SER A 217 8.66 7.93 4.11
C SER A 217 8.04 6.64 3.57
N LEU A 218 6.72 6.59 3.44
CA LEU A 218 6.03 5.45 2.85
C LEU A 218 6.41 5.25 1.37
N ALA A 219 6.48 6.34 0.59
CA ALA A 219 6.91 6.29 -0.81
C ALA A 219 8.35 5.77 -0.95
N GLU A 220 9.27 6.24 -0.10
CA GLU A 220 10.65 5.75 -0.03
C GLU A 220 10.69 4.25 0.29
N ALA A 221 9.92 3.79 1.26
CA ALA A 221 9.82 2.39 1.65
C ALA A 221 9.29 1.51 0.49
N LEU A 222 8.24 1.97 -0.20
CA LEU A 222 7.69 1.26 -1.36
C LEU A 222 8.68 1.16 -2.52
N LEU A 223 9.47 2.20 -2.77
CA LEU A 223 10.53 2.16 -3.79
C LEU A 223 11.62 1.16 -3.43
N TRP A 224 12.06 1.11 -2.17
CA TRP A 224 13.01 0.09 -1.72
C TRP A 224 12.47 -1.33 -1.91
N LEU A 225 11.19 -1.55 -1.57
CA LEU A 225 10.53 -2.83 -1.82
C LEU A 225 10.45 -3.14 -3.31
N GLY A 226 10.09 -2.16 -4.13
CA GLY A 226 10.01 -2.30 -5.59
C GLY A 226 11.37 -2.64 -6.22
N ILE A 227 12.46 -1.98 -5.80
CA ILE A 227 13.83 -2.30 -6.23
C ILE A 227 14.15 -3.75 -5.84
N TYR A 228 13.87 -4.14 -4.61
CA TYR A 228 14.11 -5.51 -4.14
C TYR A 228 13.35 -6.54 -5.00
N LEU A 229 12.06 -6.31 -5.27
CA LEU A 229 11.25 -7.19 -6.10
C LEU A 229 11.73 -7.24 -7.55
N ALA A 230 12.20 -6.11 -8.11
CA ALA A 230 12.73 -6.06 -9.46
C ALA A 230 14.02 -6.89 -9.63
N ILE A 231 14.90 -6.88 -8.63
CA ILE A 231 16.17 -7.65 -8.67
C ILE A 231 16.02 -9.10 -8.24
N ASN A 232 14.98 -9.47 -7.49
CA ASN A 232 14.77 -10.84 -7.05
C ASN A 232 14.14 -11.68 -8.18
N LEU A 233 14.94 -12.55 -8.81
CA LEU A 233 14.51 -13.33 -9.97
C LEU A 233 13.46 -14.39 -9.65
N VAL A 234 13.39 -14.84 -8.40
CA VAL A 234 12.41 -15.86 -7.94
C VAL A 234 11.03 -15.22 -7.70
N LEU A 235 11.01 -13.96 -7.27
CA LEU A 235 9.78 -13.19 -7.03
C LEU A 235 9.47 -12.34 -8.26
N SER A 236 9.01 -12.97 -9.34
CA SER A 236 8.79 -12.28 -10.60
C SER A 236 7.44 -11.56 -10.64
N PRO A 237 7.39 -10.23 -10.89
CA PRO A 237 6.15 -9.56 -11.28
C PRO A 237 5.80 -9.77 -12.77
N SER A 238 6.67 -10.35 -13.59
CA SER A 238 6.45 -10.50 -15.04
C SER A 238 5.47 -11.61 -15.41
N SER A 239 5.20 -12.56 -14.54
CA SER A 239 4.11 -13.51 -14.69
C SER A 239 2.98 -13.10 -13.77
N VAL A 240 1.84 -12.63 -14.32
CA VAL A 240 0.59 -12.54 -13.55
C VAL A 240 0.29 -13.94 -13.07
N PRO A 241 0.42 -14.22 -11.77
CA PRO A 241 0.28 -15.59 -11.30
C PRO A 241 -1.18 -16.00 -11.45
N THR A 242 -1.43 -17.08 -12.15
CA THR A 242 -2.72 -17.78 -12.17
C THR A 242 -3.06 -18.36 -10.77
N GLY A 243 -2.10 -18.32 -9.85
CA GLY A 243 -2.30 -18.65 -8.44
C GLY A 243 -1.07 -18.34 -7.59
N LEU A 244 -1.30 -18.11 -6.30
CA LEU A 244 -0.25 -17.82 -5.29
C LEU A 244 0.84 -18.93 -5.24
N ARG A 245 0.49 -20.13 -5.68
CA ARG A 245 1.35 -21.31 -5.72
C ARG A 245 2.41 -21.23 -6.82
N ASP A 246 2.09 -20.59 -7.95
CA ASP A 246 3.00 -20.41 -9.07
C ASP A 246 4.03 -19.31 -8.78
N TRP A 247 3.66 -18.37 -7.92
CA TRP A 247 4.52 -17.28 -7.47
C TRP A 247 5.76 -17.75 -6.70
N VAL A 248 5.63 -18.85 -6.01
CA VAL A 248 6.66 -19.43 -5.12
C VAL A 248 7.36 -20.63 -5.76
N GLY A 249 6.85 -21.12 -6.90
CA GLY A 249 7.23 -22.44 -7.45
C GLY A 249 8.13 -22.47 -8.67
N SER A 250 8.35 -21.35 -9.36
CA SER A 250 9.11 -21.33 -10.61
C SER A 250 10.63 -21.27 -10.41
N ALA A 251 11.20 -22.29 -9.77
CA ALA A 251 12.65 -22.45 -9.64
C ALA A 251 13.39 -22.58 -11.00
N GLY A 252 12.67 -22.81 -12.11
CA GLY A 252 13.23 -22.87 -13.46
C GLY A 252 13.61 -21.52 -14.07
N ALA A 253 12.94 -20.44 -13.64
CA ALA A 253 13.11 -19.12 -14.27
C ALA A 253 14.47 -18.43 -13.96
N ALA A 254 15.13 -18.78 -12.87
CA ALA A 254 16.41 -18.16 -12.51
C ALA A 254 17.58 -18.67 -13.36
N SER A 255 17.51 -19.89 -13.90
CA SER A 255 18.56 -20.50 -14.74
C SER A 255 18.62 -19.93 -16.17
N ASP A 256 17.56 -19.27 -16.62
CA ASP A 256 17.43 -18.80 -18.00
C ASP A 256 18.13 -17.46 -18.24
N TYR A 257 18.59 -16.81 -17.18
CA TYR A 257 19.31 -15.53 -17.27
C TYR A 257 20.81 -15.71 -17.54
N ALA A 258 21.41 -14.72 -18.16
CA ALA A 258 22.86 -14.67 -18.36
C ALA A 258 23.57 -14.81 -16.99
N ARG A 259 24.63 -15.64 -16.93
CA ARG A 259 25.32 -15.98 -15.69
C ARG A 259 25.81 -14.76 -14.89
N SER A 260 26.24 -13.70 -15.58
CA SER A 260 26.66 -12.45 -14.94
C SER A 260 25.49 -11.74 -14.27
N PHE A 261 24.34 -11.63 -14.94
CA PHE A 261 23.13 -11.02 -14.40
C PHE A 261 22.61 -11.80 -13.19
N TYR A 262 22.56 -13.12 -13.29
CA TYR A 262 22.15 -14.01 -12.20
C TYR A 262 22.97 -13.80 -10.93
N TRP A 263 24.31 -13.84 -11.02
CA TRP A 263 25.15 -13.66 -9.83
C TRP A 263 25.12 -12.23 -9.29
N THR A 264 25.00 -11.24 -10.15
CA THR A 264 24.85 -9.84 -9.73
C THR A 264 23.58 -9.66 -8.92
N THR A 265 22.44 -10.16 -9.41
CA THR A 265 21.18 -10.09 -8.69
C THR A 265 21.20 -10.89 -7.40
N TRP A 266 21.83 -12.06 -7.37
CA TRP A 266 22.02 -12.85 -6.15
C TRP A 266 22.79 -12.08 -5.07
N VAL A 267 23.88 -11.43 -5.42
CA VAL A 267 24.63 -10.58 -4.48
C VAL A 267 23.75 -9.41 -3.99
N LEU A 268 23.03 -8.77 -4.90
CA LEU A 268 22.19 -7.63 -4.57
C LEU A 268 21.04 -7.99 -3.63
N ILE A 269 20.39 -9.14 -3.77
CA ILE A 269 19.32 -9.55 -2.84
C ILE A 269 19.82 -9.77 -1.41
N TRP A 270 21.11 -10.07 -1.22
CA TRP A 270 21.73 -10.17 0.10
C TRP A 270 22.23 -8.84 0.64
N VAL A 271 22.71 -7.94 -0.21
CA VAL A 271 23.26 -6.63 0.19
C VAL A 271 22.15 -5.61 0.47
N LEU A 272 21.07 -5.64 -0.32
CA LEU A 272 20.03 -4.61 -0.24
C LEU A 272 19.29 -4.59 1.12
N PRO A 273 18.82 -5.71 1.69
CA PRO A 273 18.10 -5.67 2.97
C PRO A 273 18.92 -5.07 4.12
N PRO A 274 20.19 -5.43 4.35
CA PRO A 274 21.02 -4.75 5.35
C PRO A 274 21.17 -3.25 5.11
N VAL A 275 21.35 -2.81 3.85
CA VAL A 275 21.45 -1.39 3.50
C VAL A 275 20.16 -0.65 3.86
N VAL A 276 19.00 -1.20 3.50
CA VAL A 276 17.68 -0.63 3.81
C VAL A 276 17.45 -0.58 5.31
N LEU A 277 17.79 -1.66 6.04
CA LEU A 277 17.68 -1.70 7.51
C LEU A 277 18.55 -0.64 8.18
N VAL A 278 19.83 -0.54 7.78
CA VAL A 278 20.75 0.48 8.32
C VAL A 278 20.22 1.89 8.05
N ARG A 279 19.70 2.15 6.83
CA ARG A 279 19.08 3.42 6.49
C ARG A 279 17.85 3.70 7.34
N GLY A 280 16.95 2.74 7.48
CA GLY A 280 15.74 2.85 8.31
C GLY A 280 16.06 3.11 9.78
N VAL A 281 17.04 2.41 10.33
CA VAL A 281 17.50 2.63 11.72
C VAL A 281 18.13 4.01 11.90
N ARG A 282 18.96 4.47 10.95
CA ARG A 282 19.57 5.81 11.01
C ARG A 282 18.54 6.93 10.93
N LEU A 283 17.53 6.77 10.08
CA LEU A 283 16.45 7.74 9.92
C LEU A 283 15.34 7.57 10.98
N LYS A 284 15.39 6.50 11.79
CA LYS A 284 14.34 6.10 12.74
C LYS A 284 12.98 5.93 12.06
N ASP A 285 12.99 5.44 10.82
CA ASP A 285 11.83 5.33 9.97
C ASP A 285 11.24 3.92 10.04
N ARG A 286 10.03 3.81 10.60
CA ARG A 286 9.33 2.54 10.78
C ARG A 286 8.97 1.85 9.46
N PHE A 287 8.61 2.61 8.40
CA PHE A 287 8.24 2.03 7.12
C PHE A 287 9.44 1.45 6.39
N VAL A 288 10.57 2.17 6.39
CA VAL A 288 11.82 1.70 5.79
C VAL A 288 12.38 0.50 6.55
N ILE A 289 12.30 0.50 7.91
CA ILE A 289 12.69 -0.66 8.73
C ILE A 289 11.82 -1.88 8.40
N ALA A 290 10.49 -1.69 8.33
CA ALA A 290 9.56 -2.77 8.02
C ALA A 290 9.85 -3.38 6.64
N VAL A 291 10.08 -2.56 5.63
CA VAL A 291 10.43 -3.03 4.27
C VAL A 291 11.79 -3.74 4.27
N GLY A 292 12.78 -3.21 4.98
CA GLY A 292 14.07 -3.89 5.12
C GLY A 292 13.97 -5.27 5.78
N ALA A 293 13.10 -5.38 6.80
CA ALA A 293 12.82 -6.67 7.46
C ALA A 293 12.07 -7.63 6.52
N ILE A 294 11.05 -7.15 5.80
CA ILE A 294 10.33 -7.93 4.78
C ILE A 294 11.29 -8.43 3.70
N ALA A 295 12.13 -7.55 3.16
CA ALA A 295 13.11 -7.90 2.14
C ALA A 295 14.13 -8.97 2.67
N ALA A 296 14.56 -8.86 3.93
CA ALA A 296 15.42 -9.86 4.55
C ALA A 296 14.72 -11.24 4.64
N VAL A 297 13.47 -11.27 5.10
CA VAL A 297 12.67 -12.50 5.15
C VAL A 297 12.50 -13.10 3.75
N LEU A 298 12.15 -12.28 2.77
CA LEU A 298 11.99 -12.70 1.38
C LEU A 298 13.31 -13.25 0.80
N THR A 299 14.46 -12.67 1.18
CA THR A 299 15.78 -13.19 0.77
C THR A 299 16.00 -14.61 1.31
N PHE A 300 15.71 -14.86 2.58
CA PHE A 300 15.82 -16.22 3.14
C PHE A 300 14.89 -17.21 2.45
N VAL A 301 13.65 -16.80 2.16
CA VAL A 301 12.65 -17.64 1.47
C VAL A 301 13.04 -17.90 0.02
N SER A 302 13.57 -16.92 -0.71
CA SER A 302 13.91 -17.04 -2.13
C SER A 302 15.29 -17.64 -2.39
N ASN A 303 16.19 -17.67 -1.40
CA ASN A 303 17.58 -18.11 -1.58
C ASN A 303 17.70 -19.57 -2.05
N LYS A 304 16.94 -20.50 -1.45
CA LYS A 304 16.98 -21.92 -1.86
C LYS A 304 16.50 -22.12 -3.30
N PRO A 305 15.31 -21.63 -3.70
CA PRO A 305 14.90 -21.67 -5.11
C PRO A 305 15.88 -20.95 -6.05
N TYR A 306 16.50 -19.86 -5.59
CA TYR A 306 17.49 -19.13 -6.38
C TYR A 306 18.71 -20.03 -6.71
N LEU A 307 19.17 -20.81 -5.75
CA LEU A 307 20.28 -21.76 -5.92
C LEU A 307 19.85 -23.11 -6.54
N GLY A 308 18.58 -23.27 -6.92
CA GLY A 308 18.06 -24.53 -7.46
C GLY A 308 17.95 -25.64 -6.40
N TRP A 309 17.97 -25.31 -5.12
CA TRP A 309 17.88 -26.28 -4.03
C TRP A 309 16.40 -26.60 -3.72
N PRO A 310 16.09 -27.88 -3.43
CA PRO A 310 14.72 -28.25 -3.08
C PRO A 310 14.33 -27.63 -1.74
N ARG A 311 13.06 -27.23 -1.66
CA ARG A 311 12.45 -26.78 -0.40
C ARG A 311 12.05 -27.99 0.44
N HIS A 312 12.38 -27.94 1.72
CA HIS A 312 11.94 -28.94 2.69
C HIS A 312 10.76 -28.40 3.51
N THR A 313 9.89 -29.27 3.98
CA THR A 313 8.71 -28.95 4.80
C THR A 313 9.06 -28.25 6.12
N TRP A 314 10.29 -28.43 6.60
CA TRP A 314 10.81 -27.82 7.83
C TRP A 314 11.47 -26.44 7.64
N ASP A 315 11.67 -25.98 6.39
CA ASP A 315 12.26 -24.66 6.11
C ASP A 315 11.47 -23.49 6.73
N PRO A 316 10.12 -23.43 6.66
CA PRO A 316 9.34 -22.38 7.33
C PRO A 316 9.50 -22.42 8.86
N MET A 317 9.67 -23.62 9.43
CA MET A 317 9.87 -23.79 10.88
C MET A 317 11.20 -23.20 11.33
N LEU A 318 12.29 -23.49 10.60
CA LEU A 318 13.61 -22.91 10.87
C LEU A 318 13.57 -21.37 10.74
N LEU A 319 12.93 -20.86 9.70
CA LEU A 319 12.77 -19.42 9.52
C LEU A 319 12.00 -18.81 10.69
N GLY A 320 10.92 -19.45 11.13
CA GLY A 320 10.14 -19.01 12.29
C GLY A 320 10.98 -19.00 13.59
N ILE A 321 11.78 -20.02 13.84
CA ILE A 321 12.70 -20.09 14.99
C ILE A 321 13.74 -18.96 14.91
N LEU A 322 14.35 -18.75 13.74
CA LEU A 322 15.33 -17.68 13.52
C LEU A 322 14.74 -16.30 13.80
N LEU A 323 13.56 -16.00 13.23
CA LEU A 323 12.88 -14.72 13.40
C LEU A 323 12.46 -14.49 14.86
N THR A 324 11.94 -15.52 15.52
CA THR A 324 11.57 -15.44 16.95
C THR A 324 12.81 -15.21 17.81
N GLY A 325 13.89 -15.96 17.56
CA GLY A 325 15.17 -15.77 18.25
C GLY A 325 15.73 -14.36 18.07
N LEU A 326 15.70 -13.83 16.83
CA LEU A 326 16.13 -12.48 16.51
C LEU A 326 15.26 -11.42 17.22
N ALA A 327 13.95 -11.59 17.22
CA ALA A 327 13.04 -10.68 17.90
C ALA A 327 13.27 -10.64 19.41
N LEU A 328 13.47 -11.81 20.03
CA LEU A 328 13.81 -11.92 21.45
C LEU A 328 15.17 -11.31 21.78
N PHE A 329 16.16 -11.53 20.90
CA PHE A 329 17.47 -10.92 21.02
C PHE A 329 17.40 -9.39 20.97
N ILE A 330 16.74 -8.83 19.94
CA ILE A 330 16.55 -7.37 19.78
C ILE A 330 15.82 -6.81 21.00
N ARG A 331 14.73 -7.45 21.44
CA ARG A 331 13.98 -7.01 22.64
C ARG A 331 14.87 -6.98 23.88
N ARG A 332 15.65 -8.03 24.14
CA ARG A 332 16.58 -8.08 25.28
C ARG A 332 17.70 -7.06 25.14
N TRP A 333 18.20 -6.85 23.94
CA TRP A 333 19.26 -5.88 23.66
C TRP A 333 18.78 -4.44 23.91
N LEU A 334 17.57 -4.11 23.50
CA LEU A 334 16.94 -2.81 23.76
C LEU A 334 16.67 -2.62 25.26
N ALA A 335 16.12 -3.63 25.94
CA ALA A 335 15.80 -3.56 27.37
C ALA A 335 17.03 -3.34 28.28
N ARG A 336 18.24 -3.71 27.81
CA ARG A 336 19.50 -3.46 28.55
C ARG A 336 20.02 -2.02 28.44
N GLY A 337 19.36 -1.16 27.63
CA GLY A 337 19.72 0.25 27.52
C GLY A 337 19.33 1.06 28.78
N PRO A 338 19.99 2.21 29.03
CA PRO A 338 19.62 3.10 30.14
C PRO A 338 18.17 3.56 29.98
N GLY A 339 17.33 3.35 31.01
CA GLY A 339 15.89 3.62 30.95
C GLY A 339 15.09 2.77 29.96
N GLY A 340 15.63 1.61 29.50
CA GLY A 340 14.98 0.78 28.49
C GLY A 340 15.03 1.35 27.07
N VAL A 341 15.86 2.37 26.83
CA VAL A 341 16.03 3.04 25.54
C VAL A 341 17.46 2.83 25.03
N ARG A 342 17.64 2.44 23.78
CA ARG A 342 18.95 2.31 23.15
C ARG A 342 18.93 2.86 21.72
N GLY A 343 19.81 3.82 21.45
CA GLY A 343 19.88 4.46 20.12
C GLY A 343 18.57 5.21 19.72
N GLY A 344 17.72 5.55 20.69
CA GLY A 344 16.41 6.17 20.43
C GLY A 344 15.29 5.17 20.11
N PHE A 345 15.53 3.88 20.31
CA PHE A 345 14.53 2.81 20.23
C PHE A 345 14.25 2.25 21.61
N THR A 346 13.01 1.86 21.86
CA THR A 346 12.57 1.22 23.11
C THR A 346 11.85 -0.09 22.81
N ALA A 347 11.97 -1.05 23.74
CA ALA A 347 11.20 -2.28 23.72
C ALA A 347 9.78 -2.11 24.30
N VAL A 348 9.51 -0.97 24.95
CA VAL A 348 8.21 -0.64 25.56
C VAL A 348 7.31 -0.05 24.47
N ARG A 349 6.06 -0.49 24.42
CA ARG A 349 5.06 0.09 23.53
C ARG A 349 4.70 1.49 24.00
N LEU A 350 4.90 2.47 23.13
CA LEU A 350 4.65 3.88 23.42
C LEU A 350 3.28 4.36 22.95
N SER A 351 2.60 3.64 22.03
CA SER A 351 1.30 4.07 21.53
C SER A 351 0.36 2.91 21.18
N GLY A 352 -0.96 3.16 21.28
CA GLY A 352 -2.02 2.23 20.91
C GLY A 352 -2.00 1.84 19.41
N LYS A 353 -1.47 2.71 18.55
CA LYS A 353 -1.29 2.43 17.12
C LYS A 353 -0.37 1.24 16.84
N ASP A 354 0.64 1.01 17.69
CA ASP A 354 1.52 -0.16 17.53
C ASP A 354 0.77 -1.46 17.78
N LYS A 355 -0.29 -1.43 18.61
CA LYS A 355 -1.20 -2.56 18.83
C LYS A 355 -2.06 -2.84 17.59
N GLU A 356 -2.65 -1.81 17.00
CA GLU A 356 -3.49 -1.96 15.79
C GLU A 356 -2.68 -2.47 14.61
N TRP A 357 -1.46 -1.96 14.42
CA TRP A 357 -0.55 -2.40 13.37
C TRP A 357 -0.12 -3.87 13.55
N MET A 358 0.20 -4.27 14.77
CA MET A 358 0.53 -5.67 15.06
C MET A 358 -0.67 -6.60 14.90
N ASN A 359 -1.87 -6.16 15.24
CA ASN A 359 -3.10 -6.93 15.03
C ASN A 359 -3.43 -7.04 13.53
N ALA A 360 -3.26 -5.96 12.76
CA ALA A 360 -3.46 -5.99 11.31
C ALA A 360 -2.44 -6.89 10.60
N THR A 361 -1.15 -6.81 10.98
CA THR A 361 -0.09 -7.68 10.42
C THR A 361 -0.28 -9.14 10.84
N SER A 362 -0.70 -9.42 12.07
CA SER A 362 -0.99 -10.80 12.50
C SER A 362 -2.23 -11.37 11.82
N ALA A 363 -3.25 -10.55 11.55
CA ALA A 363 -4.42 -10.96 10.78
C ALA A 363 -4.05 -11.29 9.32
N VAL A 364 -3.22 -10.47 8.67
CA VAL A 364 -2.73 -10.75 7.30
C VAL A 364 -1.86 -12.00 7.27
N LEU A 365 -0.94 -12.19 8.23
CA LEU A 365 -0.14 -13.40 8.35
C LEU A 365 -0.99 -14.63 8.64
N GLY A 366 -2.05 -14.50 9.45
CA GLY A 366 -3.00 -15.56 9.73
C GLY A 366 -3.82 -16.01 8.51
N LEU A 367 -4.05 -15.12 7.54
CA LEU A 367 -4.70 -15.46 6.26
C LEU A 367 -3.76 -16.21 5.30
N VAL A 368 -2.44 -16.03 5.44
CA VAL A 368 -1.44 -16.67 4.56
C VAL A 368 -0.95 -18.03 5.12
N THR A 369 -1.07 -18.24 6.43
CA THR A 369 -0.73 -19.55 7.04
C THR A 369 -1.97 -20.43 7.09
N PRO A 370 -1.94 -21.68 6.54
CA PRO A 370 -3.03 -22.61 6.73
C PRO A 370 -3.18 -22.85 8.24
N GLN A 371 -4.28 -22.36 8.80
CA GLN A 371 -4.63 -22.65 10.18
C GLN A 371 -4.92 -24.16 10.28
N SER A 372 -3.99 -24.90 10.85
CA SER A 372 -4.34 -26.20 11.43
C SER A 372 -5.32 -25.88 12.56
N ILE A 373 -6.60 -26.24 12.33
CA ILE A 373 -7.63 -26.18 13.35
C ILE A 373 -7.26 -27.21 14.41
N THR A 374 -6.46 -26.81 15.37
CA THR A 374 -6.33 -27.54 16.63
C THR A 374 -7.60 -27.21 17.41
N PRO A 375 -8.47 -28.19 17.70
CA PRO A 375 -9.63 -27.94 18.55
C PRO A 375 -9.13 -27.42 19.89
N SER A 376 -9.58 -26.24 20.27
CA SER A 376 -9.35 -25.70 21.61
C SER A 376 -9.80 -26.74 22.63
N PRO A 377 -8.98 -27.05 23.66
CA PRO A 377 -9.44 -27.92 24.74
C PRO A 377 -10.66 -27.23 25.35
N GLN A 378 -11.79 -27.92 25.31
CA GLN A 378 -12.99 -27.51 26.04
C GLN A 378 -12.64 -27.52 27.52
N THR A 379 -12.41 -26.33 28.08
CA THR A 379 -12.46 -26.16 29.53
C THR A 379 -13.90 -26.34 29.96
N THR A 380 -14.14 -27.48 30.58
CA THR A 380 -15.36 -27.83 31.27
C THR A 380 -15.72 -26.74 32.30
N SER A 381 -16.96 -26.29 32.16
CA SER A 381 -17.79 -25.67 33.22
C SER A 381 -17.19 -24.59 34.08
N GLY A 382 -17.37 -23.38 33.69
CA GLY A 382 -17.42 -22.19 34.50
C GLY A 382 -18.46 -21.25 33.90
N ASP A 383 -19.46 -20.98 34.67
CA ASP A 383 -20.64 -20.14 34.46
C ASP A 383 -20.44 -18.99 33.46
N VAL A 384 -20.87 -19.15 32.22
CA VAL A 384 -20.85 -18.07 31.21
C VAL A 384 -22.06 -17.19 31.46
N ARG A 385 -21.88 -16.15 32.29
CA ARG A 385 -22.82 -15.03 32.36
C ARG A 385 -22.72 -14.24 31.07
N PHE A 386 -23.66 -14.43 30.18
CA PHE A 386 -23.90 -13.53 29.05
C PHE A 386 -24.37 -12.19 29.63
N GLY A 387 -23.53 -11.20 29.59
CA GLY A 387 -23.89 -9.82 29.86
C GLY A 387 -24.90 -9.38 28.81
N GLY A 388 -26.16 -9.17 29.24
CA GLY A 388 -27.24 -8.70 28.39
C GLY A 388 -26.95 -7.30 27.85
N GLY A 389 -26.52 -7.21 26.59
CA GLY A 389 -26.59 -6.01 25.77
C GLY A 389 -28.04 -5.86 25.30
N ALA A 390 -28.72 -4.80 25.75
CA ALA A 390 -30.04 -4.45 25.26
C ALA A 390 -29.95 -4.01 23.79
N SER A 391 -30.10 -4.93 22.85
CA SER A 391 -30.38 -4.62 21.44
C SER A 391 -31.90 -4.50 21.32
N GLY A 392 -32.41 -3.26 21.24
CA GLY A 392 -33.80 -2.99 20.95
C GLY A 392 -34.15 -3.45 19.52
N GLY A 393 -34.68 -4.63 19.38
CA GLY A 393 -35.35 -5.12 18.21
C GLY A 393 -36.85 -4.84 18.33
N GLY A 394 -37.37 -3.88 17.58
CA GLY A 394 -38.80 -3.67 17.42
C GLY A 394 -39.43 -4.85 16.70
N GLY A 395 -40.02 -5.79 17.43
CA GLY A 395 -40.89 -6.84 16.92
C GLY A 395 -42.33 -6.37 17.00
N ALA A 396 -42.99 -6.23 15.88
CA ALA A 396 -44.44 -6.06 15.79
C ALA A 396 -45.12 -7.38 16.20
N GLY A 397 -45.78 -7.39 17.36
CA GLY A 397 -46.72 -8.44 17.76
C GLY A 397 -48.11 -8.13 17.17
N GLY A 398 -48.59 -9.01 16.34
CA GLY A 398 -49.99 -9.03 15.95
C GLY A 398 -50.69 -10.18 16.65
N ASP A 399 -51.58 -9.86 17.52
CA ASP A 399 -52.53 -10.83 18.14
C ASP A 399 -53.61 -11.20 17.14
N PHE A 400 -53.77 -12.49 16.99
CA PHE A 400 -55.02 -13.09 16.55
C PHE A 400 -55.40 -14.21 17.51
#